data_beed9af98abbac8d8a35cc43a21bf754
#
_entry.id   beed9af98abbac8d8a35cc43a21bf754
#
_cell.length_a   1.000
_cell.length_b   1.000
_cell.length_c   1.000
_cell.angle_alpha   90.00
_cell.angle_beta   90.00
_cell.angle_gamma   90.00
#
_symmetry.space_group_name_H-M   'P 1'
#
loop_
_entity.id
_entity.type
_entity.pdbx_description
1 polymer ?
#
loop_
_entity_poly.entity_id
_entity_poly.type
_entity_poly.pdbx_seq_one_letter_code
_entity_poly.pdbx_strand_id
1 'polypeptide(L)'
;MRVATVTITTAAVASLLAGCGSSRLSHGDYVKRANAICAAYDAKVKKLAKPRSVTEIEKYAQSVLVQYRDALAKLEALKPPKDDQVIVDQWLATDRRIAKDVEAIVSAARARRIPAVQTATQRASLDNTASDRLAKELGLGSCVA
;
A
#
# COMPACT_ATOMS: atom_id res chain seq x y z
N MET A 1 -28.88 17.03 -69.86
CA MET A 1 -29.10 16.52 -68.51
C MET A 1 -27.88 15.70 -68.15
N ARG A 2 -27.03 16.20 -67.24
CA ARG A 2 -25.85 15.49 -66.76
C ARG A 2 -26.17 14.93 -65.36
N VAL A 3 -26.17 13.59 -65.24
CA VAL A 3 -26.40 12.90 -64.00
C VAL A 3 -25.04 12.79 -63.29
N ALA A 4 -24.91 13.43 -62.12
CA ALA A 4 -23.74 13.36 -61.27
C ALA A 4 -23.87 12.12 -60.37
N THR A 5 -22.95 11.18 -60.51
CA THR A 5 -22.83 9.98 -59.67
C THR A 5 -22.08 10.35 -58.40
N VAL A 6 -22.77 10.29 -57.25
CA VAL A 6 -22.15 10.50 -55.93
C VAL A 6 -21.66 9.16 -55.41
N THR A 7 -20.34 9.04 -55.29
CA THR A 7 -19.66 7.87 -54.67
C THR A 7 -19.59 8.10 -53.19
N ILE A 8 -20.34 7.30 -52.40
CA ILE A 8 -20.28 7.29 -50.94
C ILE A 8 -19.14 6.39 -50.51
N THR A 9 -18.05 6.98 -50.01
CA THR A 9 -16.93 6.27 -49.42
C THR A 9 -17.25 5.97 -47.94
N THR A 10 -17.55 4.71 -47.66
CA THR A 10 -17.79 4.22 -46.27
C THR A 10 -16.43 4.09 -45.58
N ALA A 11 -16.11 5.03 -44.68
CA ALA A 11 -14.96 4.93 -43.80
C ALA A 11 -15.28 3.92 -42.68
N ALA A 12 -14.62 2.76 -42.74
CA ALA A 12 -14.66 1.78 -41.67
C ALA A 12 -13.87 2.32 -40.44
N VAL A 13 -14.57 2.75 -39.40
CA VAL A 13 -13.97 3.10 -38.11
C VAL A 13 -13.66 1.81 -37.40
N ALA A 14 -12.38 1.39 -37.45
CA ALA A 14 -11.86 0.31 -36.63
C ALA A 14 -11.79 0.78 -35.20
N SER A 15 -12.81 0.44 -34.37
CA SER A 15 -12.81 0.64 -32.92
C SER A 15 -11.77 -0.26 -32.31
N LEU A 16 -10.58 0.28 -32.00
CA LEU A 16 -9.60 -0.34 -31.13
C LEU A 16 -10.23 -0.40 -29.74
N LEU A 17 -10.85 -1.53 -29.41
CA LEU A 17 -11.15 -1.92 -28.05
C LEU A 17 -9.80 -2.11 -27.34
N ALA A 18 -9.25 -1.01 -26.81
CA ALA A 18 -8.19 -1.05 -25.84
C ALA A 18 -8.74 -1.81 -24.63
N GLY A 19 -8.50 -3.13 -24.59
CA GLY A 19 -8.82 -3.98 -23.46
C GLY A 19 -8.14 -3.41 -22.24
N CYS A 20 -8.91 -2.76 -21.36
CA CYS A 20 -8.53 -2.43 -19.99
C CYS A 20 -8.45 -3.70 -19.13
N GLY A 21 -7.72 -4.71 -19.59
CA GLY A 21 -7.15 -5.73 -18.75
C GLY A 21 -6.02 -5.06 -17.99
N SER A 22 -6.18 -4.86 -16.66
CA SER A 22 -5.11 -4.27 -15.86
C SER A 22 -3.87 -5.17 -15.98
N SER A 23 -3.00 -4.81 -16.92
CA SER A 23 -1.75 -5.51 -17.16
C SER A 23 -0.90 -5.46 -15.88
N ARG A 24 -0.21 -6.56 -15.59
CA ARG A 24 0.78 -6.58 -14.51
C ARG A 24 1.84 -5.52 -14.79
N LEU A 25 2.31 -4.90 -13.74
CA LEU A 25 3.41 -3.94 -13.82
C LEU A 25 4.72 -4.65 -14.18
N SER A 26 5.66 -3.95 -14.80
CA SER A 26 7.05 -4.37 -14.80
C SER A 26 7.62 -4.29 -13.38
N HIS A 27 8.71 -5.00 -13.08
CA HIS A 27 9.39 -4.89 -11.78
C HIS A 27 9.73 -3.42 -11.45
N GLY A 28 10.36 -2.71 -12.39
CA GLY A 28 10.72 -1.30 -12.18
C GLY A 28 9.52 -0.38 -11.92
N ASP A 29 8.40 -0.56 -12.63
CA ASP A 29 7.20 0.21 -12.39
C ASP A 29 6.54 -0.12 -11.05
N TYR A 30 6.55 -1.40 -10.65
CA TYR A 30 6.06 -1.83 -9.35
C TYR A 30 6.87 -1.18 -8.23
N VAL A 31 8.21 -1.30 -8.27
CA VAL A 31 9.13 -0.70 -7.31
C VAL A 31 8.94 0.82 -7.21
N LYS A 32 8.86 1.50 -8.35
CA LYS A 32 8.64 2.95 -8.39
C LYS A 32 7.33 3.35 -7.71
N ARG A 33 6.23 2.66 -8.03
CA ARG A 33 4.90 2.98 -7.47
C ARG A 33 4.80 2.63 -6.00
N ALA A 34 5.30 1.47 -5.59
CA ALA A 34 5.30 1.06 -4.19
C ALA A 34 6.12 2.02 -3.32
N ASN A 35 7.34 2.36 -3.75
CA ASN A 35 8.18 3.34 -3.06
C ASN A 35 7.49 4.71 -2.93
N ALA A 36 6.77 5.18 -3.95
CA ALA A 36 6.03 6.45 -3.87
C ALA A 36 4.89 6.39 -2.83
N ILE A 37 4.19 5.25 -2.71
CA ILE A 37 3.14 5.05 -1.70
C ILE A 37 3.74 5.07 -0.30
N CYS A 38 4.83 4.33 -0.08
CA CYS A 38 5.51 4.27 1.22
C CYS A 38 6.08 5.64 1.63
N ALA A 39 6.72 6.35 0.72
CA ALA A 39 7.23 7.71 0.99
C ALA A 39 6.11 8.69 1.35
N ALA A 40 4.95 8.59 0.69
CA ALA A 40 3.78 9.41 1.01
C ALA A 40 3.20 9.07 2.40
N TYR A 41 3.17 7.80 2.77
CA TYR A 41 2.80 7.35 4.12
C TYR A 41 3.75 7.93 5.17
N ASP A 42 5.05 7.72 4.99
CA ASP A 42 6.08 8.20 5.92
C ASP A 42 6.02 9.73 6.11
N ALA A 43 5.84 10.48 5.03
CA ALA A 43 5.67 11.93 5.10
C ALA A 43 4.44 12.37 5.91
N LYS A 44 3.35 11.59 5.88
CA LYS A 44 2.15 11.86 6.69
C LYS A 44 2.38 11.51 8.16
N VAL A 45 2.98 10.36 8.46
CA VAL A 45 3.25 9.91 9.83
C VAL A 45 4.25 10.83 10.53
N LYS A 46 5.29 11.31 9.84
CA LYS A 46 6.25 12.28 10.37
C LYS A 46 5.64 13.61 10.83
N LYS A 47 4.47 13.97 10.32
CA LYS A 47 3.73 15.18 10.73
C LYS A 47 2.88 14.97 11.99
N LEU A 48 2.69 13.74 12.42
CA LEU A 48 1.93 13.45 13.63
C LEU A 48 2.73 13.82 14.87
N ALA A 49 2.09 14.50 15.82
CA ALA A 49 2.70 14.78 17.11
C ALA A 49 3.00 13.48 17.85
N LYS A 50 4.24 13.28 18.27
CA LYS A 50 4.64 12.09 19.03
C LYS A 50 3.98 12.10 20.41
N PRO A 51 3.47 10.94 20.89
CA PRO A 51 2.79 10.86 22.19
C PRO A 51 3.79 11.08 23.33
N ARG A 52 3.34 11.85 24.32
CA ARG A 52 4.11 12.14 25.56
C ARG A 52 3.50 11.46 26.78
N SER A 53 2.30 10.87 26.63
CA SER A 53 1.56 10.20 27.68
C SER A 53 0.83 8.98 27.11
N VAL A 54 0.41 8.07 28.02
CA VAL A 54 -0.38 6.89 27.65
C VAL A 54 -1.71 7.25 26.97
N THR A 55 -2.34 8.34 27.41
CA THR A 55 -3.60 8.83 26.81
C THR A 55 -3.40 9.31 25.38
N GLU A 56 -2.23 9.84 25.07
CA GLU A 56 -1.90 10.28 23.70
C GLU A 56 -1.52 9.10 22.80
N ILE A 57 -1.06 7.98 23.35
CA ILE A 57 -0.72 6.77 22.58
C ILE A 57 -1.94 6.29 21.77
N GLU A 58 -3.14 6.26 22.37
CA GLU A 58 -4.35 5.83 21.67
C GLU A 58 -4.58 6.69 20.40
N LYS A 59 -4.59 8.02 20.56
CA LYS A 59 -4.84 8.95 19.45
C LYS A 59 -3.75 8.87 18.39
N TYR A 60 -2.50 8.78 18.82
CA TYR A 60 -1.36 8.65 17.91
C TYR A 60 -1.45 7.35 17.09
N ALA A 61 -1.60 6.20 17.77
CA ALA A 61 -1.70 4.90 17.13
C ALA A 61 -2.92 4.81 16.19
N GLN A 62 -4.06 5.40 16.58
CA GLN A 62 -5.24 5.51 15.72
C GLN A 62 -4.94 6.29 14.43
N SER A 63 -4.22 7.42 14.55
CA SER A 63 -3.85 8.24 13.40
C SER A 63 -2.86 7.52 12.48
N VAL A 64 -1.88 6.81 13.05
CA VAL A 64 -0.94 5.96 12.30
C VAL A 64 -1.70 4.85 11.56
N LEU A 65 -2.61 4.15 12.24
CA LEU A 65 -3.39 3.05 11.67
C LEU A 65 -4.20 3.47 10.44
N VAL A 66 -4.85 4.65 10.51
CA VAL A 66 -5.60 5.20 9.37
C VAL A 66 -4.69 5.41 8.15
N GLN A 67 -3.52 6.01 8.35
CA GLN A 67 -2.58 6.25 7.25
C GLN A 67 -1.96 4.94 6.73
N TYR A 68 -1.68 4.00 7.63
CA TYR A 68 -1.12 2.69 7.27
C TYR A 68 -2.09 1.89 6.41
N ARG A 69 -3.36 1.84 6.78
CA ARG A 69 -4.42 1.15 6.02
C ARG A 69 -4.64 1.78 4.63
N ASP A 70 -4.59 3.10 4.53
CA ASP A 70 -4.68 3.80 3.25
C ASP A 70 -3.50 3.41 2.33
N ALA A 71 -2.28 3.37 2.88
CA ALA A 71 -1.10 2.94 2.14
C ALA A 71 -1.18 1.46 1.74
N LEU A 72 -1.54 0.57 2.67
CA LEU A 72 -1.67 -0.87 2.44
C LEU A 72 -2.70 -1.15 1.32
N ALA A 73 -3.87 -0.53 1.36
CA ALA A 73 -4.88 -0.69 0.33
C ALA A 73 -4.38 -0.26 -1.06
N LYS A 74 -3.57 0.80 -1.14
CA LYS A 74 -2.94 1.24 -2.39
C LYS A 74 -1.88 0.27 -2.88
N LEU A 75 -1.08 -0.31 -1.98
CA LEU A 75 -0.08 -1.33 -2.30
C LEU A 75 -0.75 -2.62 -2.81
N GLU A 76 -1.83 -3.06 -2.17
CA GLU A 76 -2.62 -4.22 -2.58
C GLU A 76 -3.29 -4.05 -3.95
N ALA A 77 -3.62 -2.83 -4.33
CA ALA A 77 -4.17 -2.52 -5.65
C ALA A 77 -3.12 -2.60 -6.78
N LEU A 78 -1.83 -2.59 -6.46
CA LEU A 78 -0.76 -2.78 -7.44
C LEU A 78 -0.71 -4.25 -7.88
N LYS A 79 -0.55 -4.47 -9.19
CA LYS A 79 -0.37 -5.81 -9.74
C LYS A 79 1.11 -6.04 -10.04
N PRO A 80 1.85 -6.77 -9.18
CA PRO A 80 3.26 -7.02 -9.39
C PRO A 80 3.49 -7.92 -10.61
N PRO A 81 4.72 -7.99 -11.15
CA PRO A 81 5.08 -8.99 -12.14
C PRO A 81 4.91 -10.40 -11.57
N LYS A 82 4.75 -11.40 -12.45
CA LYS A 82 4.51 -12.78 -12.02
C LYS A 82 5.65 -13.33 -11.15
N ASP A 83 6.88 -12.99 -11.48
CA ASP A 83 8.07 -13.48 -10.80
C ASP A 83 8.18 -12.94 -9.37
N ASP A 84 7.67 -11.74 -9.11
CA ASP A 84 7.68 -11.13 -7.78
C ASP A 84 6.42 -11.47 -6.96
N GLN A 85 5.40 -12.11 -7.54
CA GLN A 85 4.10 -12.30 -6.90
C GLN A 85 4.21 -12.95 -5.52
N VAL A 86 5.00 -14.01 -5.40
CA VAL A 86 5.12 -14.78 -4.15
C VAL A 86 5.71 -13.93 -3.02
N ILE A 87 6.79 -13.20 -3.31
CA ILE A 87 7.44 -12.36 -2.30
C ILE A 87 6.59 -11.14 -1.95
N VAL A 88 5.89 -10.56 -2.92
CA VAL A 88 4.94 -9.45 -2.67
C VAL A 88 3.79 -9.93 -1.79
N ASP A 89 3.23 -11.11 -2.04
CA ASP A 89 2.14 -11.66 -1.23
C ASP A 89 2.58 -11.89 0.22
N GLN A 90 3.81 -12.39 0.44
CA GLN A 90 4.39 -12.55 1.77
C GLN A 90 4.61 -11.22 2.48
N TRP A 91 5.13 -10.22 1.75
CA TRP A 91 5.33 -8.87 2.26
C TRP A 91 4.01 -8.24 2.69
N LEU A 92 3.01 -8.21 1.82
CA LEU A 92 1.69 -7.65 2.12
C LEU A 92 0.97 -8.43 3.25
N ALA A 93 1.16 -9.75 3.35
CA ALA A 93 0.63 -10.53 4.47
C ALA A 93 1.29 -10.13 5.80
N THR A 94 2.58 -9.80 5.80
CA THR A 94 3.28 -9.28 6.97
C THR A 94 2.76 -7.90 7.35
N ASP A 95 2.57 -7.02 6.37
CA ASP A 95 2.04 -5.68 6.60
C ASP A 95 0.60 -5.69 7.15
N ARG A 96 -0.23 -6.67 6.75
CA ARG A 96 -1.55 -6.88 7.36
C ARG A 96 -1.45 -7.28 8.84
N ARG A 97 -0.41 -8.03 9.24
CA ARG A 97 -0.18 -8.36 10.66
C ARG A 97 0.22 -7.11 11.45
N ILE A 98 1.12 -6.30 10.89
CA ILE A 98 1.48 -5.01 11.50
C ILE A 98 0.23 -4.14 11.73
N ALA A 99 -0.67 -4.04 10.74
CA ALA A 99 -1.93 -3.30 10.92
C ALA A 99 -2.76 -3.83 12.09
N LYS A 100 -2.86 -5.16 12.25
CA LYS A 100 -3.57 -5.79 13.38
C LYS A 100 -2.88 -5.53 14.73
N ASP A 101 -1.55 -5.50 14.77
CA ASP A 101 -0.84 -5.17 16.00
C ASP A 101 -1.01 -3.70 16.38
N VAL A 102 -1.04 -2.78 15.41
CA VAL A 102 -1.38 -1.37 15.69
C VAL A 102 -2.82 -1.24 16.20
N GLU A 103 -3.78 -2.00 15.69
CA GLU A 103 -5.15 -2.09 16.25
C GLU A 103 -5.15 -2.57 17.70
N ALA A 104 -4.34 -3.58 17.99
CA ALA A 104 -4.20 -4.10 19.35
C ALA A 104 -3.59 -3.05 20.29
N ILE A 105 -2.62 -2.24 19.81
CA ILE A 105 -2.07 -1.10 20.56
C ILE A 105 -3.18 -0.08 20.86
N VAL A 106 -3.98 0.31 19.86
CA VAL A 106 -5.11 1.24 20.04
C VAL A 106 -6.08 0.73 21.10
N SER A 107 -6.51 -0.54 21.00
CA SER A 107 -7.46 -1.16 21.92
C SER A 107 -6.91 -1.27 23.32
N ALA A 108 -5.63 -1.66 23.47
CA ALA A 108 -4.97 -1.77 24.76
C ALA A 108 -4.76 -0.41 25.44
N ALA A 109 -4.37 0.61 24.66
CA ALA A 109 -4.18 1.98 25.15
C ALA A 109 -5.51 2.59 25.61
N ARG A 110 -6.59 2.41 24.85
CA ARG A 110 -7.95 2.81 25.24
C ARG A 110 -8.39 2.19 26.56
N ALA A 111 -8.08 0.90 26.73
CA ALA A 111 -8.37 0.17 27.98
C ALA A 111 -7.34 0.42 29.10
N ARG A 112 -6.34 1.29 28.89
CA ARG A 112 -5.23 1.61 29.81
C ARG A 112 -4.44 0.36 30.26
N ARG A 113 -4.38 -0.67 29.42
CA ARG A 113 -3.68 -1.93 29.70
C ARG A 113 -2.23 -1.84 29.21
N ILE A 114 -1.34 -1.22 30.00
CA ILE A 114 0.05 -0.97 29.63
C ILE A 114 0.82 -2.24 29.20
N PRO A 115 0.74 -3.39 29.94
CA PRO A 115 1.41 -4.61 29.50
C PRO A 115 0.95 -5.09 28.11
N ALA A 116 -0.34 -4.94 27.80
CA ALA A 116 -0.87 -5.30 26.49
C ALA A 116 -0.39 -4.36 25.37
N VAL A 117 -0.22 -3.05 25.66
CA VAL A 117 0.41 -2.10 24.75
C VAL A 117 1.85 -2.54 24.44
N GLN A 118 2.64 -2.87 25.46
CA GLN A 118 4.01 -3.33 25.31
C GLN A 118 4.10 -4.61 24.46
N THR A 119 3.26 -5.60 24.76
CA THR A 119 3.23 -6.87 24.01
C THR A 119 2.87 -6.63 22.52
N ALA A 120 1.86 -5.82 22.23
CA ALA A 120 1.45 -5.52 20.87
C ALA A 120 2.55 -4.73 20.11
N THR A 121 3.23 -3.80 20.80
CA THR A 121 4.36 -3.05 20.23
C THR A 121 5.54 -3.97 19.88
N GLN A 122 5.85 -4.94 20.75
CA GLN A 122 6.89 -5.92 20.46
C GLN A 122 6.57 -6.78 19.22
N ARG A 123 5.32 -7.26 19.11
CA ARG A 123 4.90 -8.01 17.91
C ARG A 123 5.01 -7.15 16.65
N ALA A 124 4.50 -5.92 16.69
CA ALA A 124 4.60 -4.99 15.57
C ALA A 124 6.07 -4.75 15.16
N SER A 125 6.99 -4.65 16.13
CA SER A 125 8.43 -4.49 15.86
C SER A 125 9.03 -5.71 15.17
N LEU A 126 8.66 -6.93 15.59
CA LEU A 126 9.13 -8.17 14.96
C LEU A 126 8.61 -8.31 13.53
N ASP A 127 7.31 -8.06 13.32
CA ASP A 127 6.71 -8.10 12.00
C ASP A 127 7.27 -6.97 11.10
N ASN A 128 7.59 -5.81 11.65
CA ASN A 128 8.26 -4.73 10.90
C ASN A 128 9.64 -5.17 10.40
N THR A 129 10.44 -5.81 11.26
CA THR A 129 11.75 -6.38 10.86
C THR A 129 11.60 -7.40 9.73
N ALA A 130 10.56 -8.23 9.78
CA ALA A 130 10.28 -9.20 8.72
C ALA A 130 9.82 -8.51 7.42
N SER A 131 8.97 -7.50 7.51
CA SER A 131 8.53 -6.67 6.38
C SER A 131 9.71 -5.97 5.72
N ASP A 132 10.58 -5.33 6.51
CA ASP A 132 11.77 -4.63 6.02
C ASP A 132 12.69 -5.54 5.20
N ARG A 133 12.86 -6.79 5.64
CA ARG A 133 13.68 -7.77 4.89
C ARG A 133 13.06 -8.05 3.51
N LEU A 134 11.75 -8.32 3.46
CA LEU A 134 11.05 -8.59 2.21
C LEU A 134 11.02 -7.36 1.30
N ALA A 135 10.82 -6.16 1.87
CA ALA A 135 10.86 -4.91 1.15
C ALA A 135 12.25 -4.66 0.51
N LYS A 136 13.33 -4.93 1.25
CA LYS A 136 14.72 -4.84 0.71
C LYS A 136 14.96 -5.81 -0.43
N GLU A 137 14.48 -7.03 -0.33
CA GLU A 137 14.59 -8.05 -1.37
C GLU A 137 13.86 -7.64 -2.66
N LEU A 138 12.73 -6.94 -2.52
CA LEU A 138 11.95 -6.35 -3.62
C LEU A 138 12.53 -5.03 -4.16
N GLY A 139 13.55 -4.43 -3.54
CA GLY A 139 14.07 -3.11 -3.91
C GLY A 139 13.21 -1.93 -3.43
N LEU A 140 12.35 -2.15 -2.43
CA LEU A 140 11.41 -1.15 -1.91
C LEU A 140 12.04 -0.31 -0.79
N GLY A 141 13.10 0.45 -1.10
CA GLY A 141 13.88 1.19 -0.10
C GLY A 141 13.08 2.22 0.71
N SER A 142 12.02 2.81 0.14
CA SER A 142 11.14 3.75 0.87
C SER A 142 10.10 3.06 1.76
N CYS A 143 9.97 1.73 1.68
CA CYS A 143 9.08 0.93 2.51
C CYS A 143 9.81 0.28 3.71
N VAL A 144 11.08 0.57 3.88
CA VAL A 144 11.91 0.13 5.02
C VAL A 144 11.82 1.19 6.12
N ALA A 145 11.52 0.79 7.37
CA ALA A 145 11.37 1.67 8.52
C ALA A 145 12.71 2.05 9.17
#